data_0e4002c81f999ebe29039f2727d08677
#
_entry.id   0e4002c81f999ebe29039f2727d08677
#
_cell.length_a   1.000
_cell.length_b   1.000
_cell.length_c   1.000
_cell.angle_alpha   90.00
_cell.angle_beta   90.00
_cell.angle_gamma   90.00
#
_symmetry.space_group_name_H-M   'P 1'
#
loop_
_entity.id
_entity.type
_entity.pdbx_description
1 polymer ?
#
loop_
_entity_poly.entity_id
_entity_poly.type
_entity_poly.pdbx_seq_one_letter_code
_entity_poly.pdbx_strand_id
1 'polypeptide(L)'
;MVHGTNYPIVAKVNKNEYIRVFAGVGSWYIVQIEGDYVGAVSKQYVKAIYPNSTGSGNSGGSSTGGGTTTDNTSKLTTNELEVFNLINAQRTKNGLSALKIDLEVQNVARIKAQDMVNNNYFSHNSPTYGSPFDMLNSFKVSYKTAGENIAGNSSNSAAVTAWMNSTGHRANILNGNFNYTGIGVVNGSKYGKIYVQMFIGK
;
A
#
# COMPACT_ATOMS: atom_id res chain seq x y z
N MET A 1 12.13 2.66 -26.35
CA MET A 1 10.80 2.02 -26.42
C MET A 1 9.82 3.08 -26.90
N VAL A 2 9.23 2.89 -28.07
CA VAL A 2 8.27 3.83 -28.66
C VAL A 2 6.95 3.64 -27.92
N HIS A 3 6.48 4.68 -27.25
CA HIS A 3 5.17 4.67 -26.62
C HIS A 3 4.12 4.94 -27.70
N GLY A 4 3.54 3.87 -28.24
CA GLY A 4 2.44 3.97 -29.18
C GLY A 4 1.14 4.40 -28.50
N THR A 5 0.36 5.24 -29.18
CA THR A 5 -0.95 5.72 -28.73
C THR A 5 -2.10 4.74 -29.04
N ASN A 6 -1.79 3.49 -29.41
CA ASN A 6 -2.76 2.48 -29.88
C ASN A 6 -3.24 1.51 -28.80
N TYR A 7 -3.23 1.91 -27.54
CA TYR A 7 -3.84 1.12 -26.48
C TYR A 7 -5.34 1.44 -26.37
N PRO A 8 -6.17 0.42 -26.11
CA PRO A 8 -7.60 0.64 -25.95
C PRO A 8 -7.88 1.58 -24.77
N ILE A 9 -8.81 2.50 -24.95
CA ILE A 9 -9.32 3.33 -23.85
C ILE A 9 -10.13 2.42 -22.94
N VAL A 10 -9.63 2.16 -21.74
CA VAL A 10 -10.29 1.27 -20.76
C VAL A 10 -11.34 1.99 -19.92
N ALA A 11 -11.23 3.31 -19.78
CA ALA A 11 -12.22 4.16 -19.11
C ALA A 11 -12.03 5.63 -19.49
N LYS A 12 -13.05 6.45 -19.25
CA LYS A 12 -13.01 7.90 -19.41
C LYS A 12 -13.14 8.57 -18.05
N VAL A 13 -12.32 9.59 -17.80
CA VAL A 13 -12.39 10.43 -16.59
C VAL A 13 -13.01 11.76 -17.02
N ASN A 14 -14.02 12.23 -16.32
CA ASN A 14 -14.67 13.49 -16.61
C ASN A 14 -13.84 14.67 -16.13
N LYS A 15 -14.07 15.85 -16.70
CA LYS A 15 -13.44 17.08 -16.24
C LYS A 15 -13.81 17.34 -14.77
N ASN A 16 -12.81 17.64 -13.96
CA ASN A 16 -12.90 17.84 -12.49
C ASN A 16 -13.16 16.58 -11.66
N GLU A 17 -13.06 15.40 -12.25
CA GLU A 17 -13.06 14.15 -11.50
C GLU A 17 -11.68 13.89 -10.89
N TYR A 18 -11.67 13.43 -9.62
CA TYR A 18 -10.44 13.11 -8.93
C TYR A 18 -10.08 11.65 -9.17
N ILE A 19 -8.87 11.42 -9.64
CA ILE A 19 -8.32 10.08 -9.81
C ILE A 19 -7.10 9.89 -8.91
N ARG A 20 -6.95 8.70 -8.39
CA ARG A 20 -5.79 8.37 -7.56
C ARG A 20 -4.58 8.09 -8.45
N VAL A 21 -3.50 8.84 -8.25
CA VAL A 21 -2.22 8.62 -8.93
C VAL A 21 -1.32 7.80 -8.04
N PHE A 22 -0.82 6.67 -8.53
CA PHE A 22 0.10 5.78 -7.81
C PHE A 22 1.56 6.05 -8.17
N ALA A 23 1.85 6.34 -9.43
CA ALA A 23 3.21 6.55 -9.90
C ALA A 23 3.24 7.48 -11.12
N GLY A 24 4.41 8.06 -11.38
CA GLY A 24 4.71 8.76 -12.62
C GLY A 24 5.79 8.04 -13.38
N VAL A 25 5.53 7.67 -14.64
CA VAL A 25 6.50 7.02 -15.53
C VAL A 25 6.61 7.85 -16.81
N GLY A 26 7.73 8.51 -17.00
CA GLY A 26 7.92 9.41 -18.15
C GLY A 26 6.80 10.46 -18.20
N SER A 27 6.10 10.53 -19.31
CA SER A 27 4.97 11.45 -19.56
C SER A 27 3.61 10.95 -19.10
N TRP A 28 3.56 9.86 -18.31
CA TRP A 28 2.33 9.19 -17.88
C TRP A 28 2.23 9.13 -16.37
N TYR A 29 0.98 9.16 -15.87
CA TYR A 29 0.64 8.74 -14.51
C TYR A 29 -0.02 7.36 -14.56
N ILE A 30 0.35 6.49 -13.63
CA ILE A 30 -0.38 5.26 -13.35
C ILE A 30 -1.46 5.62 -12.34
N VAL A 31 -2.72 5.36 -12.68
CA VAL A 31 -3.89 5.84 -11.94
C VAL A 31 -4.87 4.70 -11.67
N GLN A 32 -5.60 4.82 -10.59
CA GLN A 32 -6.80 4.01 -10.32
C GLN A 32 -8.04 4.83 -10.67
N ILE A 33 -8.95 4.20 -11.40
CA ILE A 33 -10.24 4.73 -11.76
C ILE A 33 -11.29 3.96 -10.95
N GLU A 34 -12.49 4.51 -10.78
CA GLU A 34 -13.60 3.83 -10.10
C GLU A 34 -13.77 2.38 -10.56
N GLY A 35 -13.93 1.45 -9.61
CA GLY A 35 -14.11 0.02 -9.88
C GLY A 35 -12.83 -0.81 -9.96
N ASP A 36 -11.75 -0.38 -9.31
CA ASP A 36 -10.45 -1.11 -9.22
C ASP A 36 -9.67 -1.26 -10.55
N TYR A 37 -10.00 -0.49 -11.56
CA TYR A 37 -9.23 -0.46 -12.81
C TYR A 37 -7.96 0.38 -12.65
N VAL A 38 -6.81 -0.21 -12.98
CA VAL A 38 -5.54 0.51 -13.07
C VAL A 38 -5.26 0.82 -14.53
N GLY A 39 -4.97 2.07 -14.82
CA GLY A 39 -4.67 2.54 -16.17
C GLY A 39 -3.54 3.55 -16.18
N ALA A 40 -3.15 3.98 -17.37
CA ALA A 40 -2.20 5.07 -17.55
C ALA A 40 -2.92 6.29 -18.14
N VAL A 41 -2.65 7.48 -17.61
CA VAL A 41 -3.15 8.74 -18.13
C VAL A 41 -1.98 9.68 -18.43
N SER A 42 -2.05 10.38 -19.54
CA SER A 42 -1.00 11.34 -19.91
C SER A 42 -0.98 12.53 -18.94
N LYS A 43 0.22 12.91 -18.49
CA LYS A 43 0.46 14.06 -17.60
C LYS A 43 -0.01 15.39 -18.21
N GLN A 44 -0.13 15.48 -19.53
CA GLN A 44 -0.60 16.70 -20.18
C GLN A 44 -2.10 16.98 -19.94
N TYR A 45 -2.89 15.95 -19.62
CA TYR A 45 -4.34 16.08 -19.42
C TYR A 45 -4.76 16.03 -17.95
N VAL A 46 -3.84 15.75 -17.05
CA VAL A 46 -4.11 15.58 -15.63
C VAL A 46 -3.15 16.43 -14.81
N LYS A 47 -3.69 17.29 -13.98
CA LYS A 47 -2.92 18.06 -13.00
C LYS A 47 -2.84 17.26 -11.71
N ALA A 48 -1.63 16.93 -11.26
CA ALA A 48 -1.44 16.35 -9.94
C ALA A 48 -1.86 17.39 -8.89
N ILE A 49 -2.89 17.05 -8.10
CA ILE A 49 -3.29 17.83 -6.94
C ILE A 49 -2.73 17.06 -5.75
N TYR A 50 -1.61 17.51 -5.23
CA TYR A 50 -1.19 17.09 -3.91
C TYR A 50 -2.17 17.74 -2.93
N PRO A 51 -2.78 17.01 -1.98
CA PRO A 51 -3.50 17.66 -0.90
C PRO A 51 -2.49 18.61 -0.24
N ASN A 52 -2.69 19.90 -0.44
CA ASN A 52 -1.86 20.91 0.16
C ASN A 52 -1.87 20.73 1.68
N SER A 53 -0.71 20.59 2.26
CA SER A 53 -0.46 21.11 3.59
C SER A 53 -0.51 22.64 3.51
N THR A 54 -1.70 23.20 3.32
CA THR A 54 -1.93 24.63 3.48
C THR A 54 -2.02 24.94 4.96
N GLY A 55 -0.87 25.21 5.52
CA GLY A 55 -0.76 25.96 6.74
C GLY A 55 0.08 27.20 6.45
N SER A 56 -0.49 28.20 5.85
CA SER A 56 0.01 29.57 5.98
C SER A 56 -1.09 30.39 6.62
N GLY A 57 -0.97 30.59 7.91
CA GLY A 57 -1.77 31.46 8.74
C GLY A 57 -0.95 31.75 9.99
N ASN A 58 -0.22 32.86 9.93
CA ASN A 58 0.58 33.43 11.02
C ASN A 58 -0.30 33.73 12.23
N SER A 59 0.05 33.16 13.40
CA SER A 59 -0.09 33.85 14.69
C SER A 59 0.65 33.07 15.78
N GLY A 60 1.52 33.78 16.50
CA GLY A 60 2.43 33.26 17.47
C GLY A 60 1.79 32.56 18.68
N GLY A 61 2.53 31.59 19.20
CA GLY A 61 2.21 30.88 20.43
C GLY A 61 3.23 29.79 20.66
N SER A 62 4.16 30.07 21.54
CA SER A 62 5.14 29.13 22.07
C SER A 62 4.47 27.90 22.64
N SER A 63 4.86 26.69 22.22
CA SER A 63 4.75 25.48 23.04
C SER A 63 5.57 24.33 22.48
N THR A 64 6.57 23.93 23.25
CA THR A 64 7.14 22.60 23.51
C THR A 64 6.90 21.49 22.49
N GLY A 65 8.03 20.86 22.08
CA GLY A 65 8.18 19.76 21.17
C GLY A 65 7.20 18.59 21.34
N GLY A 66 6.51 18.30 20.28
CA GLY A 66 5.77 17.08 20.04
C GLY A 66 5.87 16.79 18.55
N GLY A 67 6.68 15.76 18.19
CA GLY A 67 6.77 15.33 16.81
C GLY A 67 5.41 14.98 16.24
N THR A 68 4.92 15.76 15.30
CA THR A 68 3.72 15.46 14.50
C THR A 68 4.02 14.24 13.64
N THR A 69 3.70 13.04 14.18
CA THR A 69 3.57 11.85 13.35
C THR A 69 2.36 12.07 12.46
N THR A 70 2.59 12.45 11.21
CA THR A 70 1.55 12.49 10.19
C THR A 70 0.93 11.09 10.12
N ASP A 71 -0.32 10.97 10.54
CA ASP A 71 -1.08 9.74 10.44
C ASP A 71 -1.41 9.48 8.96
N ASN A 72 -0.66 8.54 8.36
CA ASN A 72 -0.82 8.17 6.95
C ASN A 72 -2.06 7.28 6.70
N THR A 73 -2.86 6.99 7.72
CA THR A 73 -4.03 6.10 7.58
C THR A 73 -5.10 6.66 6.65
N SER A 74 -5.19 7.99 6.51
CA SER A 74 -6.08 8.65 5.55
C SER A 74 -5.76 8.34 4.08
N LYS A 75 -4.61 7.71 3.79
CA LYS A 75 -4.20 7.28 2.47
C LYS A 75 -4.56 5.82 2.16
N LEU A 76 -5.13 5.10 3.13
CA LEU A 76 -5.56 3.72 2.98
C LEU A 76 -6.96 3.64 2.37
N THR A 77 -7.21 2.58 1.60
CA THR A 77 -8.57 2.18 1.25
C THR A 77 -9.29 1.63 2.49
N THR A 78 -10.62 1.52 2.44
CA THR A 78 -11.41 0.96 3.55
C THR A 78 -10.91 -0.44 3.96
N ASN A 79 -10.63 -1.32 2.98
CA ASN A 79 -10.13 -2.66 3.26
C ASN A 79 -8.73 -2.65 3.91
N GLU A 80 -7.82 -1.82 3.39
CA GLU A 80 -6.46 -1.68 3.94
C GLU A 80 -6.48 -1.13 5.36
N LEU A 81 -7.34 -0.13 5.62
CA LEU A 81 -7.51 0.46 6.95
C LEU A 81 -8.07 -0.55 7.94
N GLU A 82 -9.06 -1.35 7.55
CA GLU A 82 -9.61 -2.41 8.40
C GLU A 82 -8.54 -3.44 8.76
N VAL A 83 -7.78 -3.95 7.77
CA VAL A 83 -6.67 -4.88 8.01
C VAL A 83 -5.63 -4.27 8.94
N PHE A 84 -5.24 -3.01 8.70
CA PHE A 84 -4.29 -2.27 9.55
C PHE A 84 -4.75 -2.20 11.00
N ASN A 85 -6.02 -1.85 11.22
CA ASN A 85 -6.59 -1.77 12.56
C ASN A 85 -6.64 -3.13 13.25
N LEU A 86 -7.04 -4.19 12.54
CA LEU A 86 -7.07 -5.55 13.07
C LEU A 86 -5.67 -6.05 13.47
N ILE A 87 -4.66 -5.78 12.65
CA ILE A 87 -3.26 -6.11 12.95
C ILE A 87 -2.78 -5.37 14.19
N ASN A 88 -3.02 -4.06 14.27
CA ASN A 88 -2.59 -3.27 15.42
C ASN A 88 -3.32 -3.64 16.70
N ALA A 89 -4.59 -4.06 16.62
CA ALA A 89 -5.31 -4.63 17.75
C ALA A 89 -4.64 -5.92 18.27
N GLN A 90 -4.14 -6.79 17.36
CA GLN A 90 -3.37 -7.98 17.78
C GLN A 90 -2.04 -7.60 18.44
N ARG A 91 -1.32 -6.63 17.90
CA ARG A 91 -0.06 -6.18 18.49
C ARG A 91 -0.26 -5.59 19.87
N THR A 92 -1.17 -4.65 20.03
CA THR A 92 -1.44 -4.00 21.32
C THR A 92 -1.95 -4.98 22.37
N LYS A 93 -2.81 -5.95 21.97
CA LYS A 93 -3.24 -7.05 22.84
C LYS A 93 -2.07 -7.90 23.36
N ASN A 94 -0.99 -8.00 22.60
CA ASN A 94 0.23 -8.75 22.97
C ASN A 94 1.35 -7.83 23.52
N GLY A 95 1.04 -6.61 23.96
CA GLY A 95 1.99 -5.71 24.63
C GLY A 95 2.97 -5.00 23.68
N LEU A 96 2.73 -5.02 22.37
CA LEU A 96 3.59 -4.38 21.39
C LEU A 96 3.04 -3.03 20.94
N SER A 97 3.94 -2.12 20.59
CA SER A 97 3.54 -0.85 19.95
C SER A 97 2.85 -1.09 18.61
N ALA A 98 1.84 -0.27 18.32
CA ALA A 98 1.20 -0.27 17.01
C ALA A 98 2.20 0.07 15.91
N LEU A 99 2.06 -0.60 14.75
CA LEU A 99 2.78 -0.23 13.53
C LEU A 99 2.24 1.10 12.99
N LYS A 100 3.10 1.81 12.27
CA LYS A 100 2.74 3.02 11.51
C LYS A 100 2.72 2.71 10.02
N ILE A 101 1.89 3.42 9.26
CA ILE A 101 1.93 3.31 7.79
C ILE A 101 3.14 4.06 7.25
N ASP A 102 3.95 3.35 6.47
CA ASP A 102 4.96 3.92 5.60
C ASP A 102 4.43 3.95 4.17
N LEU A 103 4.38 5.11 3.52
CA LEU A 103 3.74 5.26 2.20
C LEU A 103 4.51 4.59 1.07
N GLU A 104 5.83 4.47 1.19
CA GLU A 104 6.64 3.74 0.21
C GLU A 104 6.37 2.24 0.33
N VAL A 105 6.37 1.70 1.55
CA VAL A 105 6.02 0.29 1.82
C VAL A 105 4.57 -0.01 1.43
N GLN A 106 3.65 0.93 1.69
CA GLN A 106 2.25 0.85 1.28
C GLN A 106 2.10 0.68 -0.23
N ASN A 107 2.86 1.47 -1.00
CA ASN A 107 2.88 1.37 -2.45
C ASN A 107 3.42 0.01 -2.91
N VAL A 108 4.51 -0.47 -2.33
CA VAL A 108 5.10 -1.78 -2.68
C VAL A 108 4.12 -2.93 -2.37
N ALA A 109 3.44 -2.89 -1.23
CA ALA A 109 2.44 -3.90 -0.85
C ALA A 109 1.27 -3.95 -1.85
N ARG A 110 0.79 -2.80 -2.32
CA ARG A 110 -0.26 -2.72 -3.35
C ARG A 110 0.21 -3.30 -4.68
N ILE A 111 1.41 -2.92 -5.13
CA ILE A 111 1.99 -3.44 -6.37
C ILE A 111 2.15 -4.96 -6.29
N LYS A 112 2.61 -5.50 -5.17
CA LYS A 112 2.73 -6.95 -4.97
C LYS A 112 1.39 -7.66 -5.03
N ALA A 113 0.36 -7.13 -4.37
CA ALA A 113 -0.98 -7.70 -4.40
C ALA A 113 -1.55 -7.71 -5.84
N GLN A 114 -1.40 -6.61 -6.57
CA GLN A 114 -1.85 -6.48 -7.95
C GLN A 114 -1.06 -7.40 -8.89
N ASP A 115 0.25 -7.53 -8.69
CA ASP A 115 1.12 -8.40 -9.48
C ASP A 115 0.70 -9.87 -9.37
N MET A 116 0.34 -10.33 -8.15
CA MET A 116 -0.19 -11.69 -7.95
C MET A 116 -1.47 -11.94 -8.73
N VAL A 117 -2.37 -10.94 -8.79
CA VAL A 117 -3.62 -11.04 -9.56
C VAL A 117 -3.34 -11.02 -11.06
N ASN A 118 -2.55 -10.07 -11.54
CA ASN A 118 -2.27 -9.87 -12.95
C ASN A 118 -1.54 -11.06 -13.59
N ASN A 119 -0.60 -11.65 -12.85
CA ASN A 119 0.21 -12.77 -13.33
C ASN A 119 -0.29 -14.13 -12.83
N ASN A 120 -1.47 -14.16 -12.20
CA ASN A 120 -2.15 -15.39 -11.75
C ASN A 120 -1.25 -16.31 -10.91
N TYR A 121 -0.52 -15.76 -9.94
CA TYR A 121 0.30 -16.53 -9.01
C TYR A 121 -0.01 -16.17 -7.55
N PHE A 122 0.42 -17.02 -6.63
CA PHE A 122 0.35 -16.78 -5.19
C PHE A 122 1.63 -17.27 -4.54
N SER A 123 2.58 -16.37 -4.35
CA SER A 123 3.92 -16.66 -3.83
C SER A 123 4.58 -15.40 -3.30
N HIS A 124 5.48 -15.56 -2.32
CA HIS A 124 6.36 -14.48 -1.90
C HIS A 124 7.26 -13.98 -3.05
N ASN A 125 7.79 -14.88 -3.88
CA ASN A 125 8.58 -14.50 -5.05
C ASN A 125 7.68 -14.09 -6.20
N SER A 126 7.85 -12.86 -6.66
CA SER A 126 7.23 -12.33 -7.87
C SER A 126 8.02 -12.77 -9.11
N PRO A 127 7.34 -13.22 -10.19
CA PRO A 127 8.01 -13.45 -11.46
C PRO A 127 8.52 -12.15 -12.10
N THR A 128 7.96 -10.99 -11.71
CA THR A 128 8.32 -9.67 -12.25
C THR A 128 9.40 -8.98 -11.43
N TYR A 129 9.32 -9.09 -10.08
CA TYR A 129 10.09 -8.25 -9.16
C TYR A 129 11.02 -9.02 -8.22
N GLY A 130 11.02 -10.36 -8.27
CA GLY A 130 11.81 -11.20 -7.37
C GLY A 130 11.20 -11.34 -5.96
N SER A 131 12.04 -11.46 -4.95
CA SER A 131 11.61 -11.56 -3.55
C SER A 131 10.97 -10.27 -3.02
N PRO A 132 10.26 -10.31 -1.89
CA PRO A 132 9.75 -9.10 -1.23
C PRO A 132 10.86 -8.09 -0.92
N PHE A 133 12.06 -8.57 -0.60
CA PHE A 133 13.23 -7.73 -0.32
C PHE A 133 13.77 -7.07 -1.60
N ASP A 134 13.78 -7.80 -2.72
CA ASP A 134 14.13 -7.25 -4.03
C ASP A 134 13.14 -6.17 -4.44
N MET A 135 11.84 -6.38 -4.17
CA MET A 135 10.82 -5.36 -4.40
C MET A 135 11.09 -4.11 -3.57
N LEU A 136 11.24 -4.23 -2.26
CA LEU A 136 11.53 -3.09 -1.37
C LEU A 136 12.76 -2.32 -1.85
N ASN A 137 13.83 -3.01 -2.22
CA ASN A 137 15.07 -2.41 -2.72
C ASN A 137 14.87 -1.71 -4.08
N SER A 138 14.13 -2.33 -5.02
CA SER A 138 13.83 -1.75 -6.33
C SER A 138 13.02 -0.46 -6.24
N PHE A 139 12.15 -0.37 -5.23
CA PHE A 139 11.37 0.82 -4.92
C PHE A 139 12.09 1.77 -3.96
N LYS A 140 13.38 1.52 -3.66
CA LYS A 140 14.27 2.36 -2.83
C LYS A 140 13.75 2.57 -1.40
N VAL A 141 13.01 1.62 -0.86
CA VAL A 141 12.59 1.62 0.53
C VAL A 141 13.80 1.34 1.43
N SER A 142 14.09 2.23 2.37
CA SER A 142 15.18 2.05 3.32
C SER A 142 14.68 1.34 4.59
N TYR A 143 15.36 0.28 5.02
CA TYR A 143 15.03 -0.49 6.22
C TYR A 143 16.24 -1.21 6.81
N LYS A 144 16.14 -1.57 8.09
CA LYS A 144 17.09 -2.46 8.79
C LYS A 144 16.62 -3.91 8.78
N THR A 145 15.33 -4.11 8.96
CA THR A 145 14.68 -5.42 8.94
C THR A 145 13.40 -5.35 8.12
N ALA A 146 13.04 -6.44 7.44
CA ALA A 146 11.81 -6.51 6.67
C ALA A 146 11.18 -7.90 6.77
N GLY A 147 9.88 -7.98 6.46
CA GLY A 147 9.12 -9.22 6.38
C GLY A 147 7.87 -9.05 5.53
N GLU A 148 7.28 -10.16 5.13
CA GLU A 148 6.04 -10.17 4.34
C GLU A 148 5.09 -11.25 4.86
N ASN A 149 3.80 -10.92 4.90
CA ASN A 149 2.69 -11.86 4.99
C ASN A 149 1.84 -11.74 3.74
N ILE A 150 1.40 -12.87 3.18
CA ILE A 150 0.44 -12.92 2.09
C ILE A 150 -0.75 -13.80 2.48
N ALA A 151 -1.95 -13.47 2.01
CA ALA A 151 -3.13 -14.30 2.14
C ALA A 151 -4.06 -14.18 0.92
N GLY A 152 -4.76 -15.26 0.63
CA GLY A 152 -5.93 -15.26 -0.24
C GLY A 152 -7.16 -15.57 0.62
N ASN A 153 -8.14 -14.64 0.69
CA ASN A 153 -9.31 -14.83 1.54
C ASN A 153 -10.51 -14.01 1.06
N SER A 154 -11.69 -14.37 1.54
CA SER A 154 -12.94 -13.68 1.19
C SER A 154 -13.20 -12.41 2.02
N SER A 155 -12.62 -12.29 3.21
CA SER A 155 -12.82 -11.13 4.09
C SER A 155 -11.54 -10.70 4.80
N ASN A 156 -11.49 -9.43 5.20
CA ASN A 156 -10.35 -8.82 5.89
C ASN A 156 -10.09 -9.49 7.25
N SER A 157 -11.14 -9.74 8.02
CA SER A 157 -11.03 -10.40 9.33
C SER A 157 -10.57 -11.86 9.21
N ALA A 158 -11.04 -12.59 8.18
CA ALA A 158 -10.61 -13.96 7.94
C ALA A 158 -9.13 -14.04 7.52
N ALA A 159 -8.64 -13.08 6.73
CA ALA A 159 -7.23 -13.01 6.36
C ALA A 159 -6.34 -12.78 7.61
N VAL A 160 -6.68 -11.82 8.46
CA VAL A 160 -5.93 -11.56 9.70
C VAL A 160 -6.01 -12.74 10.67
N THR A 161 -7.18 -13.38 10.79
CA THR A 161 -7.34 -14.59 11.61
C THR A 161 -6.45 -15.73 11.11
N ALA A 162 -6.40 -15.95 9.79
CA ALA A 162 -5.54 -16.96 9.19
C ALA A 162 -4.05 -16.67 9.47
N TRP A 163 -3.61 -15.42 9.36
CA TRP A 163 -2.25 -15.03 9.70
C TRP A 163 -1.94 -15.27 11.20
N MET A 164 -2.86 -14.91 12.10
CA MET A 164 -2.66 -15.13 13.53
C MET A 164 -2.66 -16.59 13.94
N ASN A 165 -3.30 -17.47 13.18
CA ASN A 165 -3.30 -18.92 13.39
C ASN A 165 -2.09 -19.64 12.76
N SER A 166 -1.31 -18.95 11.93
CA SER A 166 -0.10 -19.46 11.30
C SER A 166 1.14 -19.01 12.09
N THR A 167 1.99 -19.93 12.54
CA THR A 167 3.17 -19.61 13.34
C THR A 167 4.08 -18.57 12.68
N GLY A 168 4.37 -18.72 11.39
CA GLY A 168 5.26 -17.81 10.64
C GLY A 168 4.65 -16.43 10.45
N HIS A 169 3.40 -16.37 10.01
CA HIS A 169 2.72 -15.08 9.80
C HIS A 169 2.48 -14.34 11.12
N ARG A 170 2.10 -15.07 12.17
CA ARG A 170 1.95 -14.52 13.52
C ARG A 170 3.28 -13.97 14.04
N ALA A 171 4.38 -14.69 13.81
CA ALA A 171 5.70 -14.21 14.23
C ALA A 171 6.06 -12.86 13.58
N ASN A 172 5.73 -12.65 12.31
CA ASN A 172 5.90 -11.35 11.67
C ASN A 172 5.03 -10.27 12.30
N ILE A 173 3.73 -10.54 12.51
CA ILE A 173 2.81 -9.57 13.13
C ILE A 173 3.28 -9.17 14.52
N LEU A 174 3.77 -10.12 15.31
CA LEU A 174 4.22 -9.91 16.68
C LEU A 174 5.73 -9.65 16.82
N ASN A 175 6.44 -9.36 15.74
CA ASN A 175 7.85 -8.99 15.80
C ASN A 175 8.00 -7.54 16.29
N GLY A 176 8.68 -7.37 17.43
CA GLY A 176 8.96 -6.06 18.03
C GLY A 176 9.95 -5.21 17.24
N ASN A 177 10.73 -5.82 16.32
CA ASN A 177 11.68 -5.09 15.48
C ASN A 177 11.01 -4.35 14.30
N PHE A 178 9.75 -4.63 14.02
CA PHE A 178 8.98 -3.90 13.02
C PHE A 178 8.23 -2.73 13.66
N ASN A 179 8.36 -1.56 13.06
CA ASN A 179 7.68 -0.33 13.50
C ASN A 179 6.84 0.33 12.39
N TYR A 180 7.01 -0.09 11.13
CA TYR A 180 6.22 0.36 10.00
C TYR A 180 5.68 -0.82 9.18
N THR A 181 4.60 -0.54 8.44
CA THR A 181 3.96 -1.50 7.53
C THR A 181 3.33 -0.82 6.33
N GLY A 182 3.12 -1.59 5.28
CA GLY A 182 2.23 -1.29 4.16
C GLY A 182 1.32 -2.48 3.90
N ILE A 183 0.09 -2.21 3.45
CA ILE A 183 -0.95 -3.22 3.24
C ILE A 183 -1.55 -3.05 1.86
N GLY A 184 -1.51 -4.10 1.03
CA GLY A 184 -2.19 -4.17 -0.25
C GLY A 184 -3.37 -5.13 -0.19
N VAL A 185 -4.54 -4.70 -0.66
CA VAL A 185 -5.73 -5.55 -0.77
C VAL A 185 -6.32 -5.38 -2.16
N VAL A 186 -6.37 -6.46 -2.93
CA VAL A 186 -6.87 -6.47 -4.32
C VAL A 186 -7.89 -7.57 -4.51
N ASN A 187 -9.01 -7.27 -5.17
CA ASN A 187 -10.02 -8.25 -5.58
C ASN A 187 -9.61 -9.00 -6.85
N GLY A 188 -10.31 -10.09 -7.16
CA GLY A 188 -10.24 -10.71 -8.49
C GLY A 188 -9.34 -11.92 -8.61
N SER A 189 -8.92 -12.52 -7.53
CA SER A 189 -8.26 -13.81 -7.55
C SER A 189 -9.25 -14.98 -7.37
N LYS A 190 -8.81 -16.20 -7.70
CA LYS A 190 -9.56 -17.43 -7.37
C LYS A 190 -9.76 -17.66 -5.88
N TYR A 191 -9.05 -16.89 -5.03
CA TYR A 191 -9.16 -16.93 -3.57
C TYR A 191 -10.07 -15.83 -3.01
N GLY A 192 -10.74 -15.05 -3.86
CA GLY A 192 -11.49 -13.86 -3.50
C GLY A 192 -10.60 -12.62 -3.55
N LYS A 193 -10.08 -12.18 -2.42
CA LYS A 193 -9.12 -11.07 -2.34
C LYS A 193 -7.71 -11.59 -2.08
N ILE A 194 -6.73 -10.89 -2.62
CA ILE A 194 -5.32 -11.04 -2.27
C ILE A 194 -4.94 -9.97 -1.26
N TYR A 195 -4.30 -10.40 -0.21
CA TYR A 195 -3.77 -9.56 0.86
C TYR A 195 -2.26 -9.67 0.90
N VAL A 196 -1.60 -8.54 0.96
CA VAL A 196 -0.16 -8.42 1.18
C VAL A 196 0.06 -7.48 2.36
N GLN A 197 0.84 -7.91 3.33
CA GLN A 197 1.34 -7.05 4.38
C GLN A 197 2.86 -7.09 4.33
N MET A 198 3.48 -5.95 4.08
CA MET A 198 4.92 -5.78 4.20
C MET A 198 5.26 -5.05 5.50
N PHE A 199 6.30 -5.50 6.16
CA PHE A 199 6.80 -4.94 7.40
C PHE A 199 8.20 -4.42 7.21
N ILE A 200 8.52 -3.32 7.88
CA ILE A 200 9.90 -2.85 8.01
C ILE A 200 10.20 -2.35 9.42
N GLY A 201 11.48 -2.49 9.81
CA GLY A 201 12.09 -1.80 10.94
C GLY A 201 13.05 -0.71 10.43
N LYS A 202 12.86 0.51 10.86
CA LYS A 202 13.76 1.67 10.61
C LYS A 202 14.57 2.00 11.84
#